data_c75b93bdfe05cd7138020d284614e50c
#
_entry.id   c75b93bdfe05cd7138020d284614e50c
#
_cell.length_a   1.000
_cell.length_b   1.000
_cell.length_c   1.000
_cell.angle_alpha   90.00
_cell.angle_beta   90.00
_cell.angle_gamma   90.00
#
_symmetry.space_group_name_H-M   'P 1'
#
loop_
_entity.id
_entity.type
_entity.pdbx_description
1 polymer ?
#
loop_
_entity_poly.entity_id
_entity_poly.type
_entity_poly.pdbx_seq_one_letter_code
_entity_poly.pdbx_strand_id
1 'polypeptide(L)'
;MDKNSLNSQSVKFTYSPPTELVPSLWILDGTWSNFLGRRMTVIRLRNNEVWIHNPMRLHKPELDWLSSLGFIRGLVAPNQWHVSDLLWMAEQFPEAQIVCPQSFLDRHPSLSSRMLFTTDVQHVTPDHELEFLPVPGVRFEETVLFHPLSRTLILCDLMMNLPPAETALRRAFFKLNNMGECCSPTRTLKWLLTNDKKELLHFVSQLAELNPRRIVVNHGEIFEGEGGNQIRTSFALLFG
;
A
#
# COMPACT_ATOMS: atom_id res chain seq x y z
N MET A 1 -8.55 33.31 33.14
CA MET A 1 -9.67 32.67 32.41
C MET A 1 -9.09 31.99 31.19
N ASP A 2 -8.72 30.74 31.38
CA ASP A 2 -8.12 29.92 30.34
C ASP A 2 -9.20 29.40 29.37
N LYS A 3 -9.14 29.88 28.14
CA LYS A 3 -9.93 29.34 27.02
C LYS A 3 -9.01 28.54 26.10
N ASN A 4 -8.61 27.35 26.51
CA ASN A 4 -8.02 26.37 25.60
C ASN A 4 -8.31 24.94 26.07
N SER A 5 -9.59 24.61 26.22
CA SER A 5 -10.05 23.23 26.20
C SER A 5 -10.49 22.92 24.78
N LEU A 6 -9.53 22.77 23.84
CA LEU A 6 -9.79 22.14 22.56
C LEU A 6 -10.08 20.67 22.82
N ASN A 7 -11.34 20.37 22.68
CA ASN A 7 -11.96 19.07 22.70
C ASN A 7 -11.14 18.08 21.84
N SER A 8 -10.24 17.31 22.45
CA SER A 8 -9.63 16.15 21.82
C SER A 8 -10.70 15.07 21.76
N GLN A 9 -11.60 15.15 20.78
CA GLN A 9 -12.30 13.95 20.33
C GLN A 9 -11.22 12.97 19.87
N SER A 10 -10.93 11.99 20.70
CA SER A 10 -10.07 10.86 20.36
C SER A 10 -10.71 10.18 19.15
N VAL A 11 -10.17 10.44 17.98
CA VAL A 11 -10.52 9.68 16.77
C VAL A 11 -10.17 8.24 17.12
N LYS A 12 -11.17 7.41 17.35
CA LYS A 12 -10.99 5.97 17.57
C LYS A 12 -10.50 5.37 16.26
N PHE A 13 -9.19 5.21 16.14
CA PHE A 13 -8.63 4.38 15.09
C PHE A 13 -8.99 2.93 15.42
N THR A 14 -9.73 2.29 14.51
CA THR A 14 -10.09 0.88 14.64
C THR A 14 -9.31 0.10 13.60
N TYR A 15 -8.54 -0.88 14.05
CA TYR A 15 -7.81 -1.80 13.17
C TYR A 15 -7.81 -3.21 13.78
N SER A 16 -7.59 -4.21 12.93
CA SER A 16 -7.44 -5.61 13.36
C SER A 16 -6.12 -5.82 14.08
N PRO A 17 -6.02 -6.83 14.97
CA PRO A 17 -4.72 -7.30 15.42
C PRO A 17 -3.81 -7.68 14.25
N PRO A 18 -2.46 -7.60 14.43
CA PRO A 18 -1.53 -8.10 13.43
C PRO A 18 -1.81 -9.56 13.07
N THR A 19 -1.95 -9.83 11.79
CA THR A 19 -2.19 -11.18 11.27
C THR A 19 -1.03 -11.59 10.37
N GLU A 20 -0.34 -12.66 10.69
CA GLU A 20 0.73 -13.21 9.85
C GLU A 20 0.12 -13.95 8.67
N LEU A 21 0.41 -13.49 7.44
CA LEU A 21 -0.04 -14.13 6.21
C LEU A 21 0.87 -15.28 5.78
N VAL A 22 2.16 -15.03 5.91
CA VAL A 22 3.25 -16.00 5.67
C VAL A 22 4.40 -15.62 6.58
N PRO A 23 5.37 -16.50 6.84
CA PRO A 23 6.54 -16.16 7.65
C PRO A 23 7.16 -14.83 7.19
N SER A 24 7.32 -13.91 8.14
CA SER A 24 7.92 -12.59 7.93
C SER A 24 7.08 -11.55 7.17
N LEU A 25 5.78 -11.81 6.96
CA LEU A 25 4.86 -10.85 6.36
C LEU A 25 3.52 -10.81 7.12
N TRP A 26 3.18 -9.65 7.66
CA TRP A 26 1.96 -9.41 8.43
C TRP A 26 1.12 -8.30 7.82
N ILE A 27 -0.17 -8.35 8.12
CA ILE A 27 -1.12 -7.28 7.80
C ILE A 27 -1.86 -6.79 9.04
N LEU A 28 -2.28 -5.54 8.98
CA LEU A 28 -3.26 -4.94 9.88
C LEU A 28 -4.31 -4.24 9.02
N ASP A 29 -5.56 -4.63 9.16
CA ASP A 29 -6.68 -4.00 8.46
C ASP A 29 -7.29 -2.91 9.34
N GLY A 30 -7.42 -1.72 8.79
CA GLY A 30 -7.97 -0.56 9.47
C GLY A 30 -9.09 0.10 8.70
N THR A 31 -9.80 0.99 9.37
CA THR A 31 -10.84 1.81 8.73
C THR A 31 -10.31 3.22 8.52
N TRP A 32 -10.42 3.74 7.32
CA TRP A 32 -10.16 5.17 7.05
C TRP A 32 -11.46 5.96 7.00
N SER A 33 -12.45 5.40 6.32
CA SER A 33 -13.78 5.99 6.16
C SER A 33 -14.82 4.89 6.21
N ASN A 34 -16.08 5.26 6.37
CA ASN A 34 -17.18 4.31 6.30
C ASN A 34 -17.32 3.61 4.94
N PHE A 35 -16.45 3.91 3.98
CA PHE A 35 -16.57 3.46 2.59
C PHE A 35 -15.49 2.47 2.15
N LEU A 36 -14.22 2.73 2.50
CA LEU A 36 -13.10 1.86 2.15
C LEU A 36 -12.25 1.56 3.39
N GLY A 37 -11.96 0.30 3.62
CA GLY A 37 -10.92 -0.11 4.55
C GLY A 37 -9.54 0.27 4.00
N ARG A 38 -8.53 0.21 4.85
CA ARG A 38 -7.12 0.32 4.46
C ARG A 38 -6.31 -0.77 5.12
N ARG A 39 -5.20 -1.13 4.53
CA ARG A 39 -4.30 -2.15 5.03
C ARG A 39 -2.89 -1.60 5.21
N MET A 40 -2.30 -1.87 6.35
CA MET A 40 -0.87 -1.75 6.56
C MET A 40 -0.23 -3.12 6.39
N THR A 41 0.87 -3.20 5.65
CA THR A 41 1.63 -4.44 5.47
C THR A 41 3.01 -4.27 6.09
N VAL A 42 3.44 -5.26 6.89
CA VAL A 42 4.72 -5.28 7.58
C VAL A 42 5.54 -6.44 7.04
N ILE A 43 6.75 -6.16 6.60
CA ILE A 43 7.67 -7.13 6.00
C ILE A 43 8.97 -7.14 6.80
N ARG A 44 9.38 -8.29 7.31
CA ARG A 44 10.68 -8.48 7.98
C ARG A 44 11.63 -9.22 7.04
N LEU A 45 12.77 -8.65 6.79
CA LEU A 45 13.84 -9.26 5.99
C LEU A 45 14.71 -10.18 6.85
N ARG A 46 15.56 -11.00 6.23
CA ARG A 46 16.43 -11.99 6.92
C ARG A 46 17.45 -11.34 7.86
N ASN A 47 17.87 -10.11 7.58
CA ASN A 47 18.75 -9.33 8.44
C ASN A 47 18.02 -8.65 9.62
N ASN A 48 16.74 -9.00 9.87
CA ASN A 48 15.84 -8.39 10.86
C ASN A 48 15.52 -6.92 10.62
N GLU A 49 15.71 -6.39 9.42
CA GLU A 49 15.15 -5.12 9.01
C GLU A 49 13.65 -5.27 8.73
N VAL A 50 12.88 -4.28 9.17
CA VAL A 50 11.43 -4.26 9.00
C VAL A 50 11.03 -3.09 8.11
N TRP A 51 10.20 -3.39 7.11
CA TRP A 51 9.61 -2.43 6.19
C TRP A 51 8.10 -2.36 6.41
N ILE A 52 7.55 -1.16 6.44
CA ILE A 52 6.13 -0.91 6.69
C ILE A 52 5.54 -0.19 5.48
N HIS A 53 4.65 -0.87 4.77
CA HIS A 53 3.90 -0.31 3.63
C HIS A 53 2.55 0.22 4.12
N ASN A 54 2.21 1.44 3.69
CA ASN A 54 0.99 2.15 4.06
C ASN A 54 0.81 2.29 5.59
N PRO A 55 1.72 3.01 6.28
CA PRO A 55 1.70 3.14 7.74
C PRO A 55 0.36 3.65 8.26
N MET A 56 -0.08 3.13 9.41
CA MET A 56 -1.27 3.56 10.14
C MET A 56 -0.88 3.96 11.57
N ARG A 57 -1.65 4.87 12.17
CA ARG A 57 -1.52 5.14 13.60
C ARG A 57 -1.89 3.90 14.40
N LEU A 58 -1.03 3.56 15.36
CA LEU A 58 -1.17 2.38 16.20
C LEU A 58 -1.21 2.79 17.68
N HIS A 59 -1.77 1.90 18.51
CA HIS A 59 -1.63 2.01 19.94
C HIS A 59 -0.28 1.42 20.40
N LYS A 60 0.07 1.68 21.64
CA LYS A 60 1.37 1.27 22.18
C LYS A 60 1.65 -0.23 22.08
N PRO A 61 0.70 -1.15 22.31
CA PRO A 61 0.98 -2.59 22.17
C PRO A 61 1.44 -2.98 20.78
N GLU A 62 0.86 -2.42 19.72
CA GLU A 62 1.24 -2.72 18.33
C GLU A 62 2.56 -2.03 17.94
N LEU A 63 2.88 -0.86 18.51
CA LEU A 63 4.20 -0.25 18.36
C LEU A 63 5.29 -1.10 19.02
N ASP A 64 5.01 -1.63 20.21
CA ASP A 64 5.93 -2.53 20.92
C ASP A 64 6.10 -3.84 20.14
N TRP A 65 5.01 -4.38 19.57
CA TRP A 65 5.07 -5.53 18.67
C TRP A 65 5.94 -5.24 17.43
N LEU A 66 5.74 -4.11 16.72
CA LEU A 66 6.59 -3.73 15.59
C LEU A 66 8.07 -3.69 15.99
N SER A 67 8.38 -3.06 17.13
CA SER A 67 9.75 -2.97 17.64
C SER A 67 10.34 -4.34 17.98
N SER A 68 9.50 -5.31 18.38
CA SER A 68 9.93 -6.68 18.67
C SER A 68 10.28 -7.51 17.43
N LEU A 69 9.78 -7.11 16.24
CA LEU A 69 10.08 -7.79 14.99
C LEU A 69 11.51 -7.55 14.51
N GLY A 70 12.10 -6.39 14.83
CA GLY A 70 13.43 -6.01 14.40
C GLY A 70 13.61 -4.51 14.28
N PHE A 71 14.64 -4.10 13.53
CA PHE A 71 14.92 -2.70 13.27
C PHE A 71 13.99 -2.13 12.19
N ILE A 72 13.22 -1.11 12.51
CA ILE A 72 12.33 -0.46 11.54
C ILE A 72 13.17 0.34 10.54
N ARG A 73 13.45 -0.28 9.40
CA ARG A 73 14.32 0.25 8.36
C ARG A 73 13.63 1.26 7.48
N GLY A 74 12.36 1.01 7.12
CA GLY A 74 11.67 1.86 6.17
C GLY A 74 10.17 1.94 6.32
N LEU A 75 9.65 3.14 6.04
CA LEU A 75 8.23 3.48 5.97
C LEU A 75 7.90 3.83 4.53
N VAL A 76 6.97 3.11 3.93
CA VAL A 76 6.60 3.27 2.51
C VAL A 76 5.20 3.87 2.41
N ALA A 77 5.12 5.12 1.94
CA ALA A 77 3.87 5.68 1.48
C ALA A 77 3.63 5.22 0.03
N PRO A 78 2.63 4.36 -0.22
CA PRO A 78 2.45 3.77 -1.55
C PRO A 78 2.17 4.80 -2.64
N ASN A 79 1.45 5.88 -2.32
CA ASN A 79 1.17 6.98 -3.23
C ASN A 79 0.80 8.25 -2.46
N GLN A 80 0.51 9.35 -3.17
CA GLN A 80 0.25 10.67 -2.59
C GLN A 80 -1.04 10.77 -1.75
N TRP A 81 -1.96 9.82 -1.87
CA TRP A 81 -3.21 9.81 -1.09
C TRP A 81 -3.08 9.00 0.20
N HIS A 82 -2.05 8.17 0.30
CA HIS A 82 -1.78 7.26 1.42
C HIS A 82 -0.61 7.73 2.29
N VAL A 83 -0.65 9.01 2.70
CA VAL A 83 0.40 9.69 3.48
C VAL A 83 -0.07 10.18 4.85
N SER A 84 -1.36 10.03 5.20
CA SER A 84 -1.98 10.69 6.36
C SER A 84 -1.34 10.34 7.70
N ASP A 85 -0.86 9.11 7.88
CA ASP A 85 -0.23 8.67 9.12
C ASP A 85 1.29 8.49 9.00
N LEU A 86 1.87 8.79 7.84
CA LEU A 86 3.30 8.62 7.57
C LEU A 86 4.17 9.44 8.53
N LEU A 87 3.85 10.72 8.72
CA LEU A 87 4.62 11.60 9.59
C LEU A 87 4.55 11.14 11.03
N TRP A 88 3.35 10.78 11.50
CA TRP A 88 3.17 10.27 12.85
C TRP A 88 4.01 8.99 13.08
N MET A 89 4.01 8.05 12.12
CA MET A 89 4.82 6.84 12.23
C MET A 89 6.32 7.15 12.19
N ALA A 90 6.72 8.13 11.38
CA ALA A 90 8.10 8.58 11.30
C ALA A 90 8.61 9.24 12.60
N GLU A 91 7.73 9.82 13.40
CA GLU A 91 8.04 10.32 14.75
C GLU A 91 8.24 9.16 15.74
N GLN A 92 7.50 8.05 15.59
CA GLN A 92 7.68 6.86 16.43
C GLN A 92 9.00 6.13 16.13
N PHE A 93 9.46 6.19 14.86
CA PHE A 93 10.67 5.50 14.38
C PHE A 93 11.60 6.51 13.69
N PRO A 94 12.33 7.34 14.44
CA PRO A 94 13.13 8.44 13.88
C PRO A 94 14.29 7.99 13.00
N GLU A 95 14.77 6.75 13.16
CA GLU A 95 15.86 6.19 12.35
C GLU A 95 15.36 5.57 11.03
N ALA A 96 14.05 5.40 10.86
CA ALA A 96 13.50 4.79 9.65
C ALA A 96 13.66 5.72 8.44
N GLN A 97 14.02 5.15 7.31
CA GLN A 97 13.96 5.82 6.01
C GLN A 97 12.52 5.96 5.54
N ILE A 98 12.24 6.97 4.74
CA ILE A 98 10.91 7.23 4.21
C ILE A 98 10.95 7.10 2.70
N VAL A 99 10.18 6.16 2.16
CA VAL A 99 9.92 6.03 0.73
C VAL A 99 8.58 6.65 0.45
N CYS A 100 8.54 7.70 -0.37
CA CYS A 100 7.32 8.44 -0.63
C CYS A 100 7.34 9.09 -2.02
N PRO A 101 6.16 9.50 -2.54
CA PRO A 101 6.07 10.28 -3.76
C PRO A 101 6.83 11.61 -3.69
N GLN A 102 7.34 12.06 -4.83
CA GLN A 102 8.03 13.37 -4.95
C GLN A 102 7.13 14.52 -4.48
N SER A 103 5.86 14.48 -4.85
CA SER A 103 4.86 15.48 -4.46
C SER A 103 4.66 15.60 -2.94
N PHE A 104 4.97 14.54 -2.18
CA PHE A 104 4.98 14.59 -0.71
C PHE A 104 6.25 15.26 -0.18
N LEU A 105 7.42 14.92 -0.72
CA LEU A 105 8.69 15.54 -0.33
C LEU A 105 8.69 17.04 -0.54
N ASP A 106 8.16 17.51 -1.67
CA ASP A 106 8.09 18.93 -2.00
C ASP A 106 7.34 19.75 -0.93
N ARG A 107 6.38 19.10 -0.24
CA ARG A 107 5.63 19.70 0.85
C ARG A 107 6.29 19.55 2.24
N HIS A 108 7.27 18.66 2.37
CA HIS A 108 7.94 18.33 3.63
C HIS A 108 9.47 18.32 3.50
N PRO A 109 10.10 19.43 3.05
CA PRO A 109 11.55 19.48 2.76
C PRO A 109 12.43 19.20 3.98
N SER A 110 11.93 19.41 5.21
CA SER A 110 12.67 19.09 6.45
C SER A 110 12.96 17.62 6.64
N LEU A 111 12.26 16.73 5.91
CA LEU A 111 12.47 15.28 5.97
C LEU A 111 13.40 14.76 4.88
N SER A 112 13.95 15.63 4.03
CA SER A 112 14.76 15.24 2.86
C SER A 112 15.94 14.32 3.19
N SER A 113 16.58 14.48 4.34
CA SER A 113 17.72 13.63 4.76
C SER A 113 17.33 12.18 5.09
N ARG A 114 16.05 11.91 5.30
CA ARG A 114 15.52 10.56 5.60
C ARG A 114 14.72 9.97 4.43
N MET A 115 14.47 10.77 3.41
CA MET A 115 13.63 10.36 2.28
C MET A 115 14.46 9.70 1.19
N LEU A 116 13.90 8.62 0.65
CA LEU A 116 14.37 7.96 -0.55
C LEU A 116 13.29 8.13 -1.62
N PHE A 117 13.70 8.54 -2.80
CA PHE A 117 12.79 8.58 -3.93
C PHE A 117 12.44 7.15 -4.38
N THR A 118 11.23 6.96 -4.83
CA THR A 118 10.78 5.66 -5.34
C THR A 118 11.64 5.15 -6.49
N THR A 119 12.29 6.05 -7.25
CA THR A 119 13.24 5.72 -8.32
C THR A 119 14.61 5.27 -7.80
N ASP A 120 15.00 5.68 -6.59
CA ASP A 120 16.34 5.41 -6.04
C ASP A 120 16.35 4.16 -5.14
N VAL A 121 15.17 3.61 -4.83
CA VAL A 121 15.00 2.54 -3.83
C VAL A 121 15.39 1.16 -4.35
N GLN A 122 15.60 0.97 -5.65
CA GLN A 122 15.85 -0.34 -6.27
C GLN A 122 17.03 -1.11 -5.66
N HIS A 123 17.90 -0.44 -4.88
CA HIS A 123 19.11 -1.03 -4.28
C HIS A 123 19.12 -1.00 -2.73
N VAL A 124 17.99 -0.66 -2.11
CA VAL A 124 17.96 -0.38 -0.65
C VAL A 124 17.86 -1.65 0.19
N THR A 125 17.33 -2.74 -0.36
CA THR A 125 17.22 -3.99 0.39
C THR A 125 18.32 -4.97 0.00
N PRO A 126 18.97 -5.64 0.99
CA PRO A 126 19.94 -6.69 0.70
C PRO A 126 19.34 -7.81 -0.14
N ASP A 127 20.14 -8.34 -1.07
CA ASP A 127 19.81 -9.54 -1.85
C ASP A 127 18.46 -9.50 -2.59
N HIS A 128 17.94 -8.31 -2.89
CA HIS A 128 16.62 -8.15 -3.53
C HIS A 128 15.47 -8.85 -2.79
N GLU A 129 15.54 -8.93 -1.45
CA GLU A 129 14.47 -9.55 -0.65
C GLU A 129 13.15 -8.79 -0.71
N LEU A 130 13.19 -7.50 -1.02
CA LEU A 130 12.03 -6.66 -1.28
C LEU A 130 12.32 -5.75 -2.48
N GLU A 131 11.52 -5.87 -3.52
CA GLU A 131 11.64 -5.06 -4.73
C GLU A 131 10.64 -3.91 -4.69
N PHE A 132 11.09 -2.71 -5.07
CA PHE A 132 10.28 -1.51 -5.17
C PHE A 132 10.06 -1.20 -6.65
N LEU A 133 8.80 -1.16 -7.08
CA LEU A 133 8.40 -1.09 -8.47
C LEU A 133 7.52 0.15 -8.67
N PRO A 134 8.10 1.32 -9.01
CA PRO A 134 7.33 2.51 -9.34
C PRO A 134 6.42 2.25 -10.54
N VAL A 135 5.15 2.62 -10.43
CA VAL A 135 4.15 2.41 -11.49
C VAL A 135 4.23 3.54 -12.49
N PRO A 136 4.68 3.30 -13.72
CA PRO A 136 4.73 4.32 -14.76
C PRO A 136 3.37 4.51 -15.43
N GLY A 137 3.23 5.58 -16.19
CA GLY A 137 2.03 5.84 -16.97
C GLY A 137 0.78 6.21 -16.18
N VAL A 138 0.92 6.53 -14.89
CA VAL A 138 -0.17 6.97 -14.01
C VAL A 138 0.12 8.32 -13.36
N ARG A 139 -0.93 9.00 -12.90
CA ARG A 139 -0.86 10.36 -12.31
C ARG A 139 -0.65 10.38 -10.81
N PHE A 140 -0.63 9.24 -10.14
CA PHE A 140 -0.68 9.15 -8.67
C PHE A 140 0.55 8.53 -8.01
N GLU A 141 1.67 8.50 -8.72
CA GLU A 141 3.01 8.15 -8.20
C GLU A 141 3.02 6.88 -7.31
N GLU A 142 2.31 5.81 -7.70
CA GLU A 142 2.27 4.59 -6.89
C GLU A 142 3.58 3.80 -6.98
N THR A 143 4.00 3.25 -5.84
CA THR A 143 5.06 2.24 -5.75
C THR A 143 4.48 0.93 -5.27
N VAL A 144 4.61 -0.09 -6.09
CA VAL A 144 4.27 -1.48 -5.78
C VAL A 144 5.48 -2.14 -5.15
N LEU A 145 5.25 -3.02 -4.16
CA LEU A 145 6.31 -3.85 -3.58
C LEU A 145 6.13 -5.30 -4.03
N PHE A 146 7.26 -5.98 -4.28
CA PHE A 146 7.26 -7.41 -4.48
C PHE A 146 8.21 -8.08 -3.49
N HIS A 147 7.72 -9.09 -2.77
CA HIS A 147 8.49 -9.92 -1.86
C HIS A 147 8.73 -11.29 -2.52
N PRO A 148 9.90 -11.52 -3.15
CA PRO A 148 10.17 -12.69 -3.97
C PRO A 148 10.05 -14.01 -3.20
N LEU A 149 10.55 -14.05 -1.96
CA LEU A 149 10.56 -15.27 -1.15
C LEU A 149 9.15 -15.86 -0.94
N SER A 150 8.15 -15.01 -0.69
CA SER A 150 6.76 -15.45 -0.55
C SER A 150 5.94 -15.30 -1.83
N ARG A 151 6.53 -14.76 -2.89
CA ARG A 151 5.86 -14.43 -4.15
C ARG A 151 4.61 -13.58 -3.89
N THR A 152 4.75 -12.57 -3.02
CA THR A 152 3.67 -11.66 -2.65
C THR A 152 3.89 -10.31 -3.31
N LEU A 153 2.91 -9.87 -4.10
CA LEU A 153 2.80 -8.53 -4.65
C LEU A 153 1.96 -7.68 -3.69
N ILE A 154 2.46 -6.50 -3.33
CA ILE A 154 1.79 -5.58 -2.41
C ILE A 154 1.58 -4.26 -3.14
N LEU A 155 0.33 -3.85 -3.27
CA LEU A 155 -0.05 -2.67 -4.03
C LEU A 155 -1.20 -1.91 -3.35
N CYS A 156 -1.47 -0.70 -3.80
CA CYS A 156 -2.43 0.19 -3.19
C CYS A 156 -3.65 0.42 -4.08
N ASP A 157 -3.56 1.40 -4.99
CA ASP A 157 -4.69 1.85 -5.80
C ASP A 157 -4.65 1.33 -7.25
N LEU A 158 -3.55 0.68 -7.64
CA LEU A 158 -3.41 0.07 -8.97
C LEU A 158 -4.47 -1.02 -9.21
N MET A 159 -4.82 -1.79 -8.17
CA MET A 159 -5.89 -2.78 -8.18
C MET A 159 -6.63 -2.77 -6.84
N MET A 160 -7.89 -3.17 -6.85
CA MET A 160 -8.74 -3.35 -5.66
C MET A 160 -9.42 -4.71 -5.70
N ASN A 161 -9.77 -5.25 -4.52
CA ASN A 161 -10.49 -6.52 -4.39
C ASN A 161 -11.58 -6.39 -3.31
N LEU A 162 -12.55 -5.50 -3.57
CA LEU A 162 -13.56 -5.18 -2.56
C LEU A 162 -14.59 -6.31 -2.40
N PRO A 163 -15.02 -6.60 -1.17
CA PRO A 163 -16.11 -7.56 -0.94
C PRO A 163 -17.42 -7.05 -1.55
N PRO A 164 -18.40 -7.94 -1.81
CA PRO A 164 -19.70 -7.56 -2.33
C PRO A 164 -20.33 -6.45 -1.51
N ALA A 165 -20.85 -5.42 -2.18
CA ALA A 165 -21.45 -4.29 -1.50
C ALA A 165 -22.81 -4.63 -0.88
N GLU A 166 -23.05 -4.21 0.36
CA GLU A 166 -24.26 -4.50 1.12
C GLU A 166 -25.51 -3.81 0.56
N THR A 167 -25.37 -2.55 0.11
CA THR A 167 -26.51 -1.75 -0.40
C THR A 167 -26.60 -1.75 -1.92
N ALA A 168 -27.82 -1.62 -2.47
CA ALA A 168 -28.03 -1.57 -3.92
C ALA A 168 -27.29 -0.41 -4.59
N LEU A 169 -27.26 0.76 -3.94
CA LEU A 169 -26.57 1.95 -4.45
C LEU A 169 -25.05 1.70 -4.53
N ARG A 170 -24.48 1.10 -3.49
CA ARG A 170 -23.05 0.78 -3.44
C ARG A 170 -22.70 -0.31 -4.47
N ARG A 171 -23.57 -1.31 -4.66
CA ARG A 171 -23.41 -2.32 -5.73
C ARG A 171 -23.40 -1.68 -7.12
N ALA A 172 -24.33 -0.76 -7.38
CA ALA A 172 -24.36 -0.03 -8.66
C ALA A 172 -23.08 0.78 -8.88
N PHE A 173 -22.61 1.50 -7.86
CA PHE A 173 -21.35 2.24 -7.91
C PHE A 173 -20.14 1.33 -8.16
N PHE A 174 -20.04 0.19 -7.45
CA PHE A 174 -18.95 -0.77 -7.63
C PHE A 174 -18.96 -1.33 -9.06
N LYS A 175 -20.12 -1.75 -9.55
CA LYS A 175 -20.28 -2.24 -10.93
C LYS A 175 -19.90 -1.20 -11.98
N LEU A 176 -20.31 0.07 -11.76
CA LEU A 176 -19.95 1.18 -12.64
C LEU A 176 -18.45 1.48 -12.65
N ASN A 177 -17.72 1.17 -11.57
CA ASN A 177 -16.28 1.43 -11.46
C ASN A 177 -15.41 0.17 -11.62
N ASN A 178 -15.98 -0.98 -11.98
CA ASN A 178 -15.26 -2.25 -12.05
C ASN A 178 -14.62 -2.65 -10.71
N MET A 179 -15.36 -2.48 -9.62
CA MET A 179 -14.92 -2.76 -8.25
C MET A 179 -15.75 -3.92 -7.67
N GLY A 180 -15.14 -4.85 -6.94
CA GLY A 180 -15.87 -5.75 -6.05
C GLY A 180 -16.25 -7.13 -6.57
N GLU A 181 -15.82 -7.58 -7.76
CA GLU A 181 -16.06 -8.96 -8.22
C GLU A 181 -14.79 -9.81 -8.29
N CYS A 182 -13.64 -9.15 -8.39
CA CYS A 182 -12.33 -9.79 -8.42
C CYS A 182 -11.25 -8.74 -8.17
N CYS A 183 -10.03 -9.21 -7.88
CA CYS A 183 -8.86 -8.33 -7.81
C CYS A 183 -8.61 -7.70 -9.19
N SER A 184 -8.93 -6.42 -9.36
CA SER A 184 -8.92 -5.77 -10.67
C SER A 184 -8.65 -4.26 -10.59
N PRO A 185 -8.16 -3.66 -11.70
CA PRO A 185 -8.07 -2.22 -11.83
C PRO A 185 -9.47 -1.59 -11.96
N THR A 186 -9.60 -0.34 -11.54
CA THR A 186 -10.86 0.40 -11.60
C THR A 186 -11.03 1.16 -12.91
N ARG A 187 -12.27 1.51 -13.27
CA ARG A 187 -12.52 2.44 -14.40
C ARG A 187 -11.98 3.84 -14.12
N THR A 188 -11.94 4.25 -12.86
CA THR A 188 -11.26 5.48 -12.46
C THR A 188 -9.79 5.46 -12.85
N LEU A 189 -9.08 4.34 -12.62
CA LEU A 189 -7.71 4.18 -13.10
C LEU A 189 -7.62 4.37 -14.61
N LYS A 190 -8.46 3.66 -15.37
CA LYS A 190 -8.45 3.72 -16.85
C LYS A 190 -8.69 5.13 -17.38
N TRP A 191 -9.72 5.82 -16.89
CA TRP A 191 -10.21 7.05 -17.53
C TRP A 191 -9.63 8.34 -16.95
N LEU A 192 -9.29 8.35 -15.66
CA LEU A 192 -8.89 9.56 -14.97
C LEU A 192 -7.42 9.56 -14.54
N LEU A 193 -6.89 8.40 -14.19
CA LEU A 193 -5.58 8.30 -13.55
C LEU A 193 -4.47 7.80 -14.47
N THR A 194 -4.80 7.21 -15.62
CA THR A 194 -3.81 6.80 -16.62
C THR A 194 -3.47 7.98 -17.52
N ASN A 195 -2.20 8.32 -17.64
CA ASN A 195 -1.67 9.35 -18.56
C ASN A 195 -0.93 8.71 -19.74
N ASP A 196 -0.29 7.56 -19.57
CA ASP A 196 0.29 6.76 -20.67
C ASP A 196 -0.16 5.30 -20.56
N LYS A 197 -1.18 4.95 -21.37
CA LYS A 197 -1.73 3.57 -21.40
C LYS A 197 -0.67 2.56 -21.84
N LYS A 198 0.19 2.89 -22.80
CA LYS A 198 1.17 1.93 -23.35
C LYS A 198 2.23 1.60 -22.31
N GLU A 199 2.73 2.61 -21.64
CA GLU A 199 3.72 2.45 -20.57
C GLU A 199 3.14 1.67 -19.38
N LEU A 200 1.93 2.01 -18.93
CA LEU A 200 1.24 1.27 -17.88
C LEU A 200 1.05 -0.20 -18.24
N LEU A 201 0.56 -0.51 -19.45
CA LEU A 201 0.31 -1.91 -19.84
C LEU A 201 1.61 -2.71 -20.02
N HIS A 202 2.69 -2.07 -20.45
CA HIS A 202 4.01 -2.71 -20.47
C HIS A 202 4.46 -3.08 -19.05
N PHE A 203 4.35 -2.17 -18.11
CA PHE A 203 4.66 -2.43 -16.69
C PHE A 203 3.77 -3.53 -16.10
N VAL A 204 2.47 -3.50 -16.37
CA VAL A 204 1.53 -4.55 -15.95
C VAL A 204 1.93 -5.93 -16.48
N SER A 205 2.44 -6.01 -17.72
CA SER A 205 2.99 -7.26 -18.27
C SER A 205 4.20 -7.75 -17.46
N GLN A 206 5.10 -6.85 -17.08
CA GLN A 206 6.25 -7.18 -16.23
C GLN A 206 5.80 -7.66 -14.83
N LEU A 207 4.84 -6.98 -14.20
CA LEU A 207 4.26 -7.43 -12.93
C LEU A 207 3.65 -8.85 -13.04
N ALA A 208 2.98 -9.13 -14.15
CA ALA A 208 2.40 -10.44 -14.37
C ALA A 208 3.46 -11.55 -14.58
N GLU A 209 4.63 -11.20 -15.13
CA GLU A 209 5.78 -12.12 -15.28
C GLU A 209 6.41 -12.51 -13.95
N LEU A 210 6.35 -11.65 -12.92
CA LEU A 210 6.75 -12.01 -11.55
C LEU A 210 5.93 -13.19 -11.01
N ASN A 211 4.77 -13.45 -11.62
CA ASN A 211 3.85 -14.54 -11.30
C ASN A 211 3.60 -14.68 -9.78
N PRO A 212 3.07 -13.64 -9.12
CA PRO A 212 2.82 -13.69 -7.69
C PRO A 212 1.79 -14.76 -7.34
N ARG A 213 1.98 -15.42 -6.20
CA ARG A 213 0.98 -16.35 -5.63
C ARG A 213 -0.06 -15.61 -4.79
N ARG A 214 0.28 -14.41 -4.35
CA ARG A 214 -0.56 -13.55 -3.51
C ARG A 214 -0.48 -12.12 -3.99
N ILE A 215 -1.64 -11.46 -4.01
CA ILE A 215 -1.73 -10.02 -4.23
C ILE A 215 -2.40 -9.40 -3.00
N VAL A 216 -1.62 -8.64 -2.24
CA VAL A 216 -2.09 -7.86 -1.09
C VAL A 216 -2.46 -6.48 -1.60
N VAL A 217 -3.76 -6.21 -1.68
CA VAL A 217 -4.29 -4.89 -2.02
C VAL A 217 -4.52 -4.07 -0.76
N ASN A 218 -4.43 -2.76 -0.86
CA ASN A 218 -4.77 -1.86 0.25
C ASN A 218 -6.27 -1.86 0.55
N HIS A 219 -7.10 -2.01 -0.48
CA HIS A 219 -8.56 -1.94 -0.36
C HIS A 219 -9.20 -3.28 -0.71
N GLY A 220 -9.68 -4.00 0.32
CA GLY A 220 -10.42 -5.22 0.18
C GLY A 220 -9.66 -6.50 0.53
N GLU A 221 -10.07 -7.61 -0.07
CA GLU A 221 -9.59 -8.94 0.25
C GLU A 221 -8.25 -9.25 -0.42
N ILE A 222 -7.46 -10.12 0.19
CA ILE A 222 -6.22 -10.62 -0.40
C ILE A 222 -6.57 -11.62 -1.49
N PHE A 223 -5.92 -11.50 -2.63
CA PHE A 223 -6.01 -12.51 -3.69
C PHE A 223 -4.96 -13.59 -3.46
N GLU A 224 -5.40 -14.86 -3.52
CA GLU A 224 -4.54 -16.05 -3.50
C GLU A 224 -4.76 -16.86 -4.78
N GLY A 225 -3.67 -17.24 -5.45
CA GLY A 225 -3.74 -18.06 -6.65
C GLY A 225 -2.71 -17.69 -7.73
N GLU A 226 -3.11 -17.80 -8.99
CA GLU A 226 -2.26 -17.44 -10.14
C GLU A 226 -2.32 -15.93 -10.40
N GLY A 227 -1.61 -15.15 -9.60
CA GLY A 227 -1.66 -13.69 -9.66
C GLY A 227 -1.19 -13.11 -10.99
N GLY A 228 -0.23 -13.73 -11.65
CA GLY A 228 0.19 -13.32 -12.99
C GLY A 228 -0.94 -13.42 -14.02
N ASN A 229 -1.74 -14.48 -13.97
CA ASN A 229 -2.93 -14.63 -14.81
C ASN A 229 -4.03 -13.64 -14.42
N GLN A 230 -4.27 -13.45 -13.11
CA GLN A 230 -5.23 -12.47 -12.59
C GLN A 230 -4.91 -11.06 -13.09
N ILE A 231 -3.66 -10.62 -13.00
CA ILE A 231 -3.20 -9.31 -13.46
C ILE A 231 -3.46 -9.16 -14.97
N ARG A 232 -2.96 -10.08 -15.78
CA ARG A 232 -3.15 -10.04 -17.25
C ARG A 232 -4.62 -9.96 -17.64
N THR A 233 -5.43 -10.87 -17.11
CA THR A 233 -6.85 -10.97 -17.47
C THR A 233 -7.63 -9.72 -17.06
N SER A 234 -7.45 -9.23 -15.83
CA SER A 234 -8.19 -8.09 -15.33
C SER A 234 -7.85 -6.79 -16.07
N PHE A 235 -6.58 -6.57 -16.43
CA PHE A 235 -6.18 -5.41 -17.22
C PHE A 235 -6.62 -5.53 -18.68
N ALA A 236 -6.53 -6.73 -19.29
CA ALA A 236 -7.02 -6.96 -20.65
C ALA A 236 -8.53 -6.69 -20.75
N LEU A 237 -9.33 -7.15 -19.79
CA LEU A 237 -10.78 -6.90 -19.76
C LEU A 237 -11.11 -5.42 -19.62
N LEU A 238 -10.33 -4.65 -18.89
CA LEU A 238 -10.60 -3.24 -18.68
C LEU A 238 -10.02 -2.35 -19.77
N PHE A 239 -8.82 -2.62 -20.26
CA PHE A 239 -8.06 -1.74 -21.17
C PHE A 239 -8.05 -2.21 -22.62
N GLY A 240 -8.48 -3.44 -22.89
CA GLY A 240 -8.59 -4.06 -24.21
C GLY A 240 -9.58 -3.45 -25.17
#